data_e376c5a3fb932c661212dc3ac29de1dc
#
_entry.id   e376c5a3fb932c661212dc3ac29de1dc
#
_cell.length_a   1.000
_cell.length_b   1.000
_cell.length_c   1.000
_cell.angle_alpha   90.00
_cell.angle_beta   90.00
_cell.angle_gamma   90.00
#
_symmetry.space_group_name_H-M   'P 1'
#
loop_
_entity.id
_entity.type
_entity.pdbx_description
1 polymer ?
#
loop_
_entity_poly.entity_id
_entity_poly.type
_entity_poly.pdbx_seq_one_letter_code
_entity_poly.pdbx_strand_id
1 'polypeptide(L)'
;THRGLMSTVGAIEHTLTRDAGWLFLKLGESLERVFRTVVILRTKLPALVSDEPKVDLPLFYSQWRSLLRGLSCLENYRKVFGARLEPIDVLQFLLFDAQTPRSVRYGASAVKEHLDRISSASDVSQPARIVGKLAAELSYQGHDLIRDGQILSFLDHVLTELGRAHEALSAVYFGS
;
A
#
# COMPACT_ATOMS: atom_id res chain seq x y z
N THR A 1 -11.49 -13.36 17.88
CA THR A 1 -12.06 -12.03 18.20
C THR A 1 -11.00 -10.95 17.98
N HIS A 2 -11.40 -9.78 17.48
CA HIS A 2 -10.50 -8.66 17.11
C HIS A 2 -9.56 -8.22 18.26
N ARG A 3 -10.02 -8.30 19.51
CA ARG A 3 -9.21 -8.03 20.72
C ARG A 3 -8.06 -9.03 20.92
N GLY A 4 -8.27 -10.30 20.64
CA GLY A 4 -7.21 -11.31 20.77
C GLY A 4 -6.08 -11.10 19.77
N LEU A 5 -6.40 -10.77 18.51
CA LEU A 5 -5.40 -10.48 17.48
C LEU A 5 -4.58 -9.23 17.80
N MET A 6 -5.22 -8.16 18.28
CA MET A 6 -4.51 -6.93 18.69
C MET A 6 -3.57 -7.16 19.88
N SER A 7 -3.99 -7.99 20.86
CA SER A 7 -3.15 -8.38 21.98
C SER A 7 -1.94 -9.21 21.55
N THR A 8 -2.13 -10.13 20.59
CA THR A 8 -1.05 -10.97 20.06
C THR A 8 -0.03 -10.15 19.27
N VAL A 9 -0.49 -9.24 18.42
CA VAL A 9 0.40 -8.33 17.67
C VAL A 9 1.20 -7.44 18.61
N GLY A 10 0.55 -6.86 19.64
CA GLY A 10 1.23 -6.05 20.65
C GLY A 10 2.27 -6.86 21.46
N ALA A 11 1.95 -8.11 21.83
CA ALA A 11 2.89 -8.98 22.52
C ALA A 11 4.11 -9.29 21.64
N ILE A 12 3.92 -9.60 20.37
CA ILE A 12 5.00 -9.86 19.41
C ILE A 12 5.90 -8.61 19.26
N GLU A 13 5.33 -7.41 19.16
CA GLU A 13 6.12 -6.17 19.04
C GLU A 13 7.00 -5.85 20.25
N HIS A 14 6.56 -6.27 21.45
CA HIS A 14 7.26 -5.98 22.70
C HIS A 14 8.18 -7.11 23.19
N THR A 15 8.02 -8.34 22.70
CA THR A 15 8.74 -9.51 23.22
C THR A 15 9.76 -10.10 22.26
N LEU A 16 9.60 -9.91 20.93
CA LEU A 16 10.57 -10.44 19.98
C LEU A 16 11.85 -9.59 19.94
N THR A 17 12.98 -10.28 19.99
CA THR A 17 14.27 -9.69 19.68
C THR A 17 14.25 -9.16 18.25
N ARG A 18 14.82 -7.96 18.04
CA ARG A 18 14.87 -7.31 16.72
C ARG A 18 16.00 -7.89 15.86
N ASP A 19 15.95 -9.19 15.64
CA ASP A 19 16.87 -9.96 14.81
C ASP A 19 16.37 -10.10 13.35
N ALA A 20 17.01 -10.97 12.60
CA ALA A 20 16.61 -11.26 11.22
C ALA A 20 15.16 -11.77 11.12
N GLY A 21 14.71 -12.61 12.06
CA GLY A 21 13.35 -13.14 12.10
C GLY A 21 12.31 -12.03 12.25
N TRP A 22 12.58 -11.05 13.13
CA TRP A 22 11.74 -9.87 13.26
C TRP A 22 11.68 -9.02 11.98
N LEU A 23 12.81 -8.86 11.28
CA LEU A 23 12.84 -8.13 10.00
C LEU A 23 12.01 -8.84 8.93
N PHE A 24 12.08 -10.17 8.82
CA PHE A 24 11.23 -10.94 7.89
C PHE A 24 9.75 -10.83 8.25
N LEU A 25 9.38 -10.84 9.53
CA LEU A 25 8.01 -10.62 9.96
C LEU A 25 7.51 -9.22 9.51
N LYS A 26 8.29 -8.17 9.75
CA LYS A 26 7.93 -6.80 9.36
C LYS A 26 7.90 -6.62 7.84
N LEU A 27 8.77 -7.29 7.11
CA LEU A 27 8.75 -7.36 5.66
C LEU A 27 7.42 -7.97 5.17
N GLY A 28 7.04 -9.13 5.72
CA GLY A 28 5.79 -9.81 5.38
C GLY A 28 4.55 -8.95 5.68
N GLU A 29 4.49 -8.33 6.87
CA GLU A 29 3.41 -7.41 7.23
C GLU A 29 3.30 -6.22 6.26
N SER A 30 4.44 -5.64 5.86
CA SER A 30 4.46 -4.50 4.95
C SER A 30 4.06 -4.89 3.53
N LEU A 31 4.56 -6.02 3.05
CA LEU A 31 4.22 -6.57 1.73
C LEU A 31 2.73 -6.91 1.63
N GLU A 32 2.18 -7.61 2.64
CA GLU A 32 0.75 -7.92 2.68
C GLU A 32 -0.11 -6.66 2.73
N ARG A 33 0.29 -5.66 3.50
CA ARG A 33 -0.45 -4.41 3.66
C ARG A 33 -0.53 -3.64 2.35
N VAL A 34 0.59 -3.45 1.65
CA VAL A 34 0.60 -2.74 0.37
C VAL A 34 -0.17 -3.52 -0.70
N PHE A 35 0.04 -4.83 -0.79
CA PHE A 35 -0.67 -5.70 -1.73
C PHE A 35 -2.18 -5.62 -1.51
N ARG A 36 -2.65 -5.76 -0.27
CA ARG A 36 -4.08 -5.65 0.09
C ARG A 36 -4.67 -4.28 -0.27
N THR A 37 -3.93 -3.19 -0.04
CA THR A 37 -4.38 -1.84 -0.42
C THR A 37 -4.56 -1.75 -1.93
N VAL A 38 -3.60 -2.22 -2.72
CA VAL A 38 -3.67 -2.18 -4.19
C VAL A 38 -4.82 -3.04 -4.72
N VAL A 39 -5.02 -4.26 -4.18
CA VAL A 39 -6.14 -5.14 -4.55
C VAL A 39 -7.49 -4.48 -4.27
N ILE A 40 -7.65 -3.85 -3.11
CA ILE A 40 -8.89 -3.14 -2.76
C ILE A 40 -9.14 -1.98 -3.73
N LEU A 41 -8.11 -1.17 -4.01
CA LEU A 41 -8.21 -0.07 -4.97
C LEU A 41 -8.57 -0.60 -6.37
N ARG A 42 -7.85 -1.60 -6.86
CA ARG A 42 -8.08 -2.20 -8.18
C ARG A 42 -9.50 -2.77 -8.33
N THR A 43 -10.04 -3.35 -7.26
CA THR A 43 -11.39 -3.94 -7.25
C THR A 43 -12.49 -2.88 -7.18
N LYS A 44 -12.29 -1.81 -6.40
CA LYS A 44 -13.34 -0.83 -6.11
C LYS A 44 -13.37 0.33 -7.10
N LEU A 45 -12.22 0.76 -7.62
CA LEU A 45 -12.13 1.93 -8.49
C LEU A 45 -12.97 1.83 -9.77
N PRO A 46 -13.09 0.70 -10.48
CA PRO A 46 -13.94 0.65 -11.68
C PRO A 46 -15.37 1.10 -11.43
N ALA A 47 -15.98 0.67 -10.32
CA ALA A 47 -17.32 1.10 -9.95
C ALA A 47 -17.36 2.58 -9.52
N LEU A 48 -16.36 3.03 -8.74
CA LEU A 48 -16.28 4.41 -8.26
C LEU A 48 -16.05 5.45 -9.35
N VAL A 49 -15.33 5.08 -10.42
CA VAL A 49 -15.00 5.98 -11.53
C VAL A 49 -16.07 5.96 -12.61
N SER A 50 -16.80 4.84 -12.76
CA SER A 50 -17.89 4.72 -13.74
C SER A 50 -19.18 5.43 -13.30
N ASP A 51 -19.39 5.60 -12.01
CA ASP A 51 -20.53 6.35 -11.48
C ASP A 51 -20.29 7.85 -11.71
N GLU A 52 -20.77 8.36 -12.85
CA GLU A 52 -20.83 9.81 -13.06
C GLU A 52 -21.61 10.48 -11.93
N PRO A 53 -21.10 11.59 -11.36
CA PRO A 53 -21.72 12.27 -10.21
C PRO A 53 -23.10 12.86 -10.47
N LYS A 54 -23.72 12.56 -11.62
CA LYS A 54 -24.98 13.17 -12.07
C LYS A 54 -26.24 12.57 -11.45
N VAL A 55 -26.18 11.38 -10.83
CA VAL A 55 -27.41 10.65 -10.43
C VAL A 55 -27.69 10.72 -8.93
N ASP A 56 -26.68 10.59 -8.05
CA ASP A 56 -26.89 10.64 -6.60
C ASP A 56 -25.58 11.03 -5.87
N LEU A 57 -25.40 12.32 -5.63
CA LEU A 57 -24.25 12.86 -4.92
C LEU A 57 -24.03 12.24 -3.52
N PRO A 58 -25.06 12.03 -2.66
CA PRO A 58 -24.89 11.40 -1.37
C PRO A 58 -24.35 9.97 -1.48
N LEU A 59 -24.82 9.17 -2.43
CA LEU A 59 -24.35 7.81 -2.67
C LEU A 59 -22.88 7.81 -3.13
N PHE A 60 -22.55 8.68 -4.08
CA PHE A 60 -21.19 8.84 -4.59
C PHE A 60 -20.19 9.14 -3.47
N TYR A 61 -20.45 10.14 -2.63
CA TYR A 61 -19.57 10.45 -1.50
C TYR A 61 -19.55 9.34 -0.42
N SER A 62 -20.67 8.63 -0.24
CA SER A 62 -20.74 7.49 0.67
C SER A 62 -19.82 6.34 0.24
N GLN A 63 -19.70 6.07 -1.05
CA GLN A 63 -18.82 5.04 -1.59
C GLN A 63 -17.34 5.37 -1.35
N TRP A 64 -16.89 6.60 -1.63
CA TRP A 64 -15.52 7.05 -1.36
C TRP A 64 -15.19 7.04 0.14
N ARG A 65 -16.14 7.44 0.98
CA ARG A 65 -16.02 7.35 2.44
C ARG A 65 -15.90 5.90 2.90
N SER A 66 -16.65 4.99 2.29
CA SER A 66 -16.59 3.56 2.60
C SER A 66 -15.25 2.94 2.21
N LEU A 67 -14.66 3.36 1.10
CA LEU A 67 -13.30 2.97 0.71
C LEU A 67 -12.28 3.38 1.77
N LEU A 68 -12.28 4.64 2.20
CA LEU A 68 -11.37 5.15 3.24
C LEU A 68 -11.58 4.45 4.59
N ARG A 69 -12.83 4.13 4.96
CA ARG A 69 -13.14 3.36 6.17
C ARG A 69 -12.65 1.92 6.06
N GLY A 70 -12.85 1.27 4.93
CA GLY A 70 -12.38 -0.09 4.68
C GLY A 70 -10.87 -0.23 4.78
N LEU A 71 -10.14 0.80 4.39
CA LEU A 71 -8.68 0.92 4.54
C LEU A 71 -8.24 1.48 5.91
N SER A 72 -9.17 1.78 6.82
CA SER A 72 -8.90 2.34 8.15
C SER A 72 -8.10 3.65 8.12
N CYS A 73 -8.32 4.50 7.10
CA CYS A 73 -7.57 5.75 6.93
C CYS A 73 -8.44 7.01 6.79
N LEU A 74 -9.77 6.91 7.03
CA LEU A 74 -10.67 8.05 6.92
C LEU A 74 -10.26 9.22 7.84
N GLU A 75 -9.88 8.94 9.08
CA GLU A 75 -9.49 9.99 10.03
C GLU A 75 -8.14 10.63 9.65
N ASN A 76 -7.21 9.85 9.11
CA ASN A 76 -5.94 10.37 8.60
C ASN A 76 -6.16 11.25 7.35
N TYR A 77 -7.06 10.83 6.45
CA TYR A 77 -7.48 11.65 5.32
C TYR A 77 -8.05 13.01 5.78
N ARG A 78 -8.96 12.98 6.76
CA ARG A 78 -9.57 14.21 7.30
C ARG A 78 -8.58 15.16 7.95
N LYS A 79 -7.51 14.65 8.56
CA LYS A 79 -6.44 15.50 9.12
C LYS A 79 -5.70 16.28 8.03
N VAL A 80 -5.57 15.72 6.83
CA VAL A 80 -4.84 16.34 5.70
C VAL A 80 -5.77 17.23 4.87
N PHE A 81 -6.95 16.73 4.51
CA PHE A 81 -7.87 17.37 3.54
C PHE A 81 -9.14 17.96 4.20
N GLY A 82 -9.31 17.81 5.51
CA GLY A 82 -10.51 18.26 6.20
C GLY A 82 -11.74 17.39 5.94
N ALA A 83 -12.93 17.99 6.02
CA ALA A 83 -14.20 17.30 5.82
C ALA A 83 -14.56 17.08 4.33
N ARG A 84 -13.90 17.81 3.43
CA ARG A 84 -14.12 17.72 1.98
C ARG A 84 -13.61 16.38 1.47
N LEU A 85 -14.40 15.75 0.62
CA LEU A 85 -14.10 14.43 0.08
C LEU A 85 -14.15 14.48 -1.43
N GLU A 86 -12.99 14.74 -2.04
CA GLU A 86 -12.82 14.78 -3.49
C GLU A 86 -12.14 13.50 -3.98
N PRO A 87 -12.64 12.87 -5.06
CA PRO A 87 -12.05 11.64 -5.60
C PRO A 87 -10.56 11.73 -5.89
N ILE A 88 -10.12 12.84 -6.48
CA ILE A 88 -8.71 13.09 -6.81
C ILE A 88 -7.85 13.10 -5.54
N ASP A 89 -8.31 13.81 -4.50
CA ASP A 89 -7.60 13.90 -3.22
C ASP A 89 -7.53 12.53 -2.52
N VAL A 90 -8.62 11.74 -2.58
CA VAL A 90 -8.64 10.38 -2.03
C VAL A 90 -7.65 9.48 -2.75
N LEU A 91 -7.61 9.52 -4.09
CA LEU A 91 -6.67 8.75 -4.88
C LEU A 91 -5.22 9.18 -4.62
N GLN A 92 -4.96 10.49 -4.61
CA GLN A 92 -3.65 11.04 -4.29
C GLN A 92 -3.17 10.56 -2.91
N PHE A 93 -4.04 10.62 -1.92
CA PHE A 93 -3.75 10.18 -0.56
C PHE A 93 -3.48 8.68 -0.47
N LEU A 94 -4.31 7.85 -1.09
CA LEU A 94 -4.18 6.39 -1.02
C LEU A 94 -3.01 5.84 -1.85
N LEU A 95 -2.63 6.52 -2.92
CA LEU A 95 -1.57 6.06 -3.81
C LEU A 95 -0.21 6.65 -3.43
N PHE A 96 -0.13 7.97 -3.21
CA PHE A 96 1.14 8.69 -3.26
C PHE A 96 1.53 9.40 -1.96
N ASP A 97 0.70 9.37 -0.90
CA ASP A 97 1.07 9.96 0.38
C ASP A 97 2.26 9.21 1.01
N ALA A 98 3.31 9.97 1.39
CA ALA A 98 4.53 9.40 1.94
C ALA A 98 4.46 9.08 3.44
N GLN A 99 3.44 9.57 4.14
CA GLN A 99 3.34 9.46 5.61
C GLN A 99 2.21 8.53 6.06
N THR A 100 1.25 8.26 5.20
CA THR A 100 0.10 7.43 5.53
C THR A 100 0.45 5.94 5.43
N PRO A 101 0.40 5.16 6.54
CA PRO A 101 0.78 3.74 6.52
C PRO A 101 -0.03 2.84 5.59
N ARG A 102 -1.17 3.32 5.10
CA ARG A 102 -2.05 2.61 4.15
C ARG A 102 -1.89 3.08 2.71
N SER A 103 -1.04 4.07 2.43
CA SER A 103 -0.76 4.45 1.06
C SER A 103 0.14 3.41 0.38
N VAL A 104 -0.01 3.30 -0.94
CA VAL A 104 0.80 2.38 -1.74
C VAL A 104 2.27 2.79 -1.71
N ARG A 105 2.57 4.09 -1.82
CA ARG A 105 3.92 4.64 -1.74
C ARG A 105 4.59 4.33 -0.40
N TYR A 106 3.91 4.60 0.72
CA TYR A 106 4.45 4.28 2.04
C TYR A 106 4.73 2.78 2.18
N GLY A 107 3.77 1.93 1.77
CA GLY A 107 3.93 0.48 1.84
C GLY A 107 5.12 -0.03 1.04
N ALA A 108 5.27 0.41 -0.21
CA ALA A 108 6.41 0.04 -1.06
C ALA A 108 7.75 0.52 -0.47
N SER A 109 7.79 1.74 0.08
CA SER A 109 8.98 2.28 0.76
C SER A 109 9.36 1.49 2.01
N ALA A 110 8.37 1.06 2.81
CA ALA A 110 8.60 0.23 3.99
C ALA A 110 9.12 -1.16 3.61
N VAL A 111 8.56 -1.78 2.56
CA VAL A 111 9.08 -3.07 2.03
C VAL A 111 10.52 -2.92 1.58
N LYS A 112 10.84 -1.84 0.84
CA LYS A 112 12.22 -1.55 0.43
C LYS A 112 13.15 -1.42 1.63
N GLU A 113 12.77 -0.64 2.63
CA GLU A 113 13.60 -0.43 3.83
C GLU A 113 13.90 -1.75 4.55
N HIS A 114 12.90 -2.63 4.70
CA HIS A 114 13.10 -3.93 5.33
C HIS A 114 14.03 -4.83 4.50
N LEU A 115 13.88 -4.84 3.18
CA LEU A 115 14.75 -5.59 2.27
C LEU A 115 16.20 -5.09 2.32
N ASP A 116 16.40 -3.76 2.34
CA ASP A 116 17.74 -3.15 2.46
C ASP A 116 18.42 -3.55 3.79
N ARG A 117 17.64 -3.68 4.87
CA ARG A 117 18.17 -4.10 6.19
C ARG A 117 18.46 -5.60 6.28
N ILE A 118 17.77 -6.44 5.50
CA ILE A 118 18.00 -7.88 5.41
C ILE A 118 19.19 -8.19 4.51
N SER A 119 19.34 -7.45 3.41
CA SER A 119 20.45 -7.62 2.47
C SER A 119 21.75 -7.12 3.08
N SER A 120 22.85 -7.85 2.89
CA SER A 120 24.18 -7.34 3.24
C SER A 120 24.55 -6.16 2.34
N ALA A 121 25.31 -5.19 2.88
CA ALA A 121 25.69 -3.96 2.18
C ALA A 121 26.47 -4.17 0.85
N SER A 122 26.97 -5.39 0.59
CA SER A 122 27.79 -5.71 -0.58
C SER A 122 26.99 -6.20 -1.79
N ASP A 123 25.73 -6.66 -1.62
CA ASP A 123 24.94 -7.18 -2.75
C ASP A 123 23.46 -6.90 -2.57
N VAL A 124 22.92 -6.05 -3.45
CA VAL A 124 21.50 -5.72 -3.47
C VAL A 124 20.71 -6.89 -4.04
N SER A 125 19.95 -7.57 -3.20
CA SER A 125 19.14 -8.73 -3.59
C SER A 125 18.15 -8.39 -4.71
N GLN A 126 17.79 -9.40 -5.52
CA GLN A 126 16.84 -9.22 -6.61
C GLN A 126 15.49 -8.63 -6.13
N PRO A 127 14.85 -9.10 -5.02
CA PRO A 127 13.63 -8.49 -4.54
C PRO A 127 13.81 -7.02 -4.15
N ALA A 128 14.95 -6.65 -3.58
CA ALA A 128 15.25 -5.25 -3.22
C ALA A 128 15.36 -4.34 -4.46
N ARG A 129 15.90 -4.85 -5.57
CA ARG A 129 15.95 -4.10 -6.85
C ARG A 129 14.56 -3.87 -7.42
N ILE A 130 13.70 -4.90 -7.43
CA ILE A 130 12.33 -4.81 -7.95
C ILE A 130 11.54 -3.77 -7.14
N VAL A 131 11.53 -3.92 -5.82
CA VAL A 131 10.77 -3.01 -4.93
C VAL A 131 11.38 -1.60 -4.93
N GLY A 132 12.71 -1.49 -5.02
CA GLY A 132 13.41 -0.20 -5.12
C GLY A 132 12.98 0.60 -6.35
N LYS A 133 12.86 -0.07 -7.51
CA LYS A 133 12.34 0.55 -8.74
C LYS A 133 10.90 1.00 -8.56
N LEU A 134 10.03 0.13 -8.04
CA LEU A 134 8.62 0.44 -7.78
C LEU A 134 8.46 1.62 -6.80
N ALA A 135 9.23 1.65 -5.71
CA ALA A 135 9.20 2.74 -4.73
C ALA A 135 9.66 4.08 -5.34
N ALA A 136 10.65 4.04 -6.22
CA ALA A 136 11.09 5.22 -6.98
C ALA A 136 9.98 5.69 -7.93
N GLU A 137 9.38 4.81 -8.72
CA GLU A 137 8.26 5.15 -9.60
C GLU A 137 7.13 5.83 -8.82
N LEU A 138 6.68 5.25 -7.70
CA LEU A 138 5.64 5.81 -6.83
C LEU A 138 6.03 7.18 -6.23
N SER A 139 7.31 7.46 -6.10
CA SER A 139 7.79 8.74 -5.56
C SER A 139 7.76 9.87 -6.59
N TYR A 140 7.89 9.54 -7.87
CA TYR A 140 7.87 10.50 -8.98
C TYR A 140 6.51 10.61 -9.66
N GLN A 141 5.63 9.62 -9.51
CA GLN A 141 4.26 9.66 -10.02
C GLN A 141 3.39 10.61 -9.21
N GLY A 142 2.43 11.24 -9.86
CA GLY A 142 1.58 12.24 -9.23
C GLY A 142 0.22 12.39 -9.87
N HIS A 143 -0.31 13.60 -9.83
CA HIS A 143 -1.64 13.95 -10.33
C HIS A 143 -1.90 13.59 -11.79
N ASP A 144 -0.89 13.52 -12.63
CA ASP A 144 -1.04 13.25 -14.06
C ASP A 144 -1.63 11.86 -14.31
N LEU A 145 -1.17 10.82 -13.59
CA LEU A 145 -1.75 9.48 -13.68
C LEU A 145 -3.24 9.43 -13.38
N ILE A 146 -3.69 10.27 -12.43
CA ILE A 146 -5.10 10.33 -12.03
C ILE A 146 -5.91 11.04 -13.12
N ARG A 147 -5.38 12.16 -13.66
CA ARG A 147 -6.05 12.93 -14.71
C ARG A 147 -6.17 12.16 -16.03
N ASP A 148 -5.13 11.42 -16.39
CA ASP A 148 -5.06 10.70 -17.66
C ASP A 148 -5.86 9.39 -17.66
N GLY A 149 -6.53 9.06 -16.54
CA GLY A 149 -7.33 7.83 -16.42
C GLY A 149 -6.50 6.55 -16.40
N GLN A 150 -5.17 6.64 -16.16
CA GLN A 150 -4.24 5.51 -16.21
C GLN A 150 -4.12 4.76 -14.88
N ILE A 151 -4.93 5.12 -13.88
CA ILE A 151 -4.85 4.54 -12.53
C ILE A 151 -5.02 3.02 -12.53
N LEU A 152 -5.95 2.47 -13.29
CA LEU A 152 -6.21 1.03 -13.28
C LEU A 152 -5.03 0.24 -13.86
N SER A 153 -4.48 0.68 -14.99
CA SER A 153 -3.28 0.07 -15.58
C SER A 153 -2.06 0.21 -14.68
N PHE A 154 -1.93 1.34 -13.99
CA PHE A 154 -0.88 1.54 -13.00
C PHE A 154 -1.02 0.59 -11.79
N LEU A 155 -2.23 0.38 -11.28
CA LEU A 155 -2.47 -0.59 -10.20
C LEU A 155 -2.16 -2.03 -10.65
N ASP A 156 -2.48 -2.40 -11.90
CA ASP A 156 -2.12 -3.70 -12.47
C ASP A 156 -0.59 -3.86 -12.57
N HIS A 157 0.12 -2.80 -12.96
CA HIS A 157 1.58 -2.77 -12.95
C HIS A 157 2.14 -2.96 -11.53
N VAL A 158 1.62 -2.23 -10.55
CA VAL A 158 2.05 -2.36 -9.14
C VAL A 158 1.82 -3.77 -8.62
N LEU A 159 0.66 -4.40 -8.90
CA LEU A 159 0.39 -5.79 -8.51
C LEU A 159 1.38 -6.77 -9.14
N THR A 160 1.71 -6.58 -10.41
CA THR A 160 2.68 -7.40 -11.12
C THR A 160 4.07 -7.30 -10.48
N GLU A 161 4.55 -6.10 -10.19
CA GLU A 161 5.87 -5.90 -9.58
C GLU A 161 5.93 -6.42 -8.13
N LEU A 162 4.85 -6.27 -7.35
CA LEU A 162 4.76 -6.87 -6.01
C LEU A 162 4.75 -8.40 -6.06
N GLY A 163 4.06 -9.00 -7.04
CA GLY A 163 4.08 -10.46 -7.28
C GLY A 163 5.49 -10.94 -7.61
N ARG A 164 6.18 -10.28 -8.55
CA ARG A 164 7.58 -10.60 -8.91
C ARG A 164 8.53 -10.45 -7.72
N ALA A 165 8.33 -9.43 -6.88
CA ALA A 165 9.13 -9.26 -5.68
C ALA A 165 8.90 -10.38 -4.68
N HIS A 166 7.65 -10.83 -4.51
CA HIS A 166 7.30 -11.96 -3.64
C HIS A 166 7.94 -13.29 -4.13
N GLU A 167 7.85 -13.59 -5.43
CA GLU A 167 8.48 -14.76 -6.03
C GLU A 167 10.00 -14.73 -5.87
N ALA A 168 10.64 -13.59 -6.17
CA ALA A 168 12.08 -13.42 -5.99
C ALA A 168 12.52 -13.56 -4.52
N LEU A 169 11.69 -13.06 -3.58
CA LEU A 169 11.92 -13.19 -2.15
C LEU A 169 11.86 -14.66 -1.71
N SER A 170 10.86 -15.40 -2.20
CA SER A 170 10.71 -16.83 -1.93
C SER A 170 11.91 -17.63 -2.45
N ALA A 171 12.36 -17.34 -3.67
CA ALA A 171 13.51 -18.02 -4.26
C ALA A 171 14.83 -17.73 -3.54
N VAL A 172 15.06 -16.46 -3.12
CA VAL A 172 16.32 -16.05 -2.49
C VAL A 172 16.43 -16.53 -1.03
N TYR A 173 15.34 -16.47 -0.27
CA TYR A 173 15.41 -16.68 1.18
C TYR A 173 14.75 -17.97 1.68
N PHE A 174 13.88 -18.60 0.90
CA PHE A 174 13.15 -19.81 1.32
C PHE A 174 13.41 -21.03 0.42
N GLY A 175 14.18 -20.88 -0.65
CA GLY A 175 14.70 -22.01 -1.44
C GLY A 175 13.65 -22.83 -2.18
N SER A 176 12.55 -22.22 -2.57
CA SER A 176 11.49 -22.87 -3.35
C SER A 176 11.54 -22.52 -4.82
#